data_ca71c0418fa645e0f699378e90ac35f1
#
_entry.id   ca71c0418fa645e0f699378e90ac35f1
#
_cell.length_a   1.000
_cell.length_b   1.000
_cell.length_c   1.000
_cell.angle_alpha   90.00
_cell.angle_beta   90.00
_cell.angle_gamma   90.00
#
_symmetry.space_group_name_H-M   'P 1'
#
loop_
_entity.id
_entity.type
_entity.pdbx_description
1 polymer ?
#
loop_
_entity_poly.entity_id
_entity_poly.type
_entity_poly.pdbx_seq_one_letter_code
_entity_poly.pdbx_strand_id
1 'polypeptide(L)'
;MKIILAGTPEFSIKTFETIINHFDVIAIICQPDRKVGRKQILTSPPVAQLAKKYNIPLYQPQKILEILPVLEKLDFDLFITMAYGQIIPEVILNLAKKLSLNLHGSLLPQYRGAAPVQRAIWDGQTKTGMTLMKMAKTLDSGQIIFQAPVAIDESDTTDDLLNKLSDLSANQIVDWLDAIKNNQYQMIDQDLSKVTYAAKILPVDEKIEFDTVQKTMRKIHALSSNPGAYWIDPTRNKRIKIFRVSKTFVANAIELNCTDGKLYATSFQIEGKNKVSLK
;
A
#
# COMPACT_ATOMS: atom_id res chain seq x y z
N MET A 1 20.68 1.95 17.38
CA MET A 1 20.50 1.35 16.06
C MET A 1 20.07 2.47 15.12
N LYS A 2 20.89 2.79 14.14
CA LYS A 2 20.64 3.87 13.18
C LYS A 2 19.86 3.32 11.98
N ILE A 3 18.82 4.03 11.57
CA ILE A 3 17.86 3.55 10.55
C ILE A 3 17.73 4.59 9.42
N ILE A 4 17.70 4.12 8.19
CA ILE A 4 17.23 4.88 7.03
C ILE A 4 15.86 4.35 6.63
N LEU A 5 14.88 5.25 6.45
CA LEU A 5 13.53 4.92 6.01
C LEU A 5 13.33 5.32 4.55
N ALA A 6 12.70 4.45 3.76
CA ALA A 6 12.32 4.76 2.38
C ALA A 6 10.84 4.43 2.13
N GLY A 7 10.03 5.43 1.85
CA GLY A 7 8.59 5.30 1.63
C GLY A 7 8.02 6.50 0.91
N THR A 8 6.74 6.45 0.51
CA THR A 8 6.14 7.55 -0.25
C THR A 8 4.72 7.91 0.21
N PRO A 9 3.73 6.99 0.22
CA PRO A 9 2.33 7.29 0.49
C PRO A 9 1.99 7.40 1.97
N GLU A 10 0.79 7.86 2.25
CA GLU A 10 0.17 7.93 3.57
C GLU A 10 0.26 6.60 4.34
N PHE A 11 0.14 5.48 3.64
CA PHE A 11 0.23 4.14 4.19
C PHE A 11 1.45 3.89 5.08
N SER A 12 2.58 4.56 4.79
CA SER A 12 3.84 4.41 5.54
C SER A 12 3.91 5.29 6.79
N ILE A 13 3.04 6.31 6.93
CA ILE A 13 3.22 7.39 7.91
C ILE A 13 3.19 6.88 9.35
N LYS A 14 2.14 6.16 9.76
CA LYS A 14 1.99 5.69 11.15
C LYS A 14 3.18 4.82 11.56
N THR A 15 3.58 3.89 10.71
CA THR A 15 4.72 3.00 10.97
C THR A 15 6.03 3.79 11.07
N PHE A 16 6.28 4.71 10.14
CA PHE A 16 7.51 5.52 10.16
C PHE A 16 7.54 6.46 11.35
N GLU A 17 6.43 7.07 11.71
CA GLU A 17 6.32 7.92 12.90
C GLU A 17 6.58 7.12 14.19
N THR A 18 6.08 5.88 14.27
CA THR A 18 6.39 4.97 15.38
C THR A 18 7.89 4.65 15.42
N ILE A 19 8.53 4.36 14.27
CA ILE A 19 9.98 4.11 14.23
C ILE A 19 10.77 5.36 14.67
N ILE A 20 10.41 6.55 14.18
CA ILE A 20 11.07 7.81 14.52
C ILE A 20 11.01 8.08 16.04
N ASN A 21 9.90 7.77 16.67
CA ASN A 21 9.72 8.02 18.11
C ASN A 21 10.50 7.04 19.02
N HIS A 22 10.97 5.89 18.48
CA HIS A 22 11.62 4.84 19.28
C HIS A 22 13.07 4.55 18.87
N PHE A 23 13.49 4.94 17.67
CA PHE A 23 14.79 4.63 17.12
C PHE A 23 15.46 5.86 16.49
N ASP A 24 16.77 5.79 16.30
CA ASP A 24 17.56 6.84 15.66
C ASP A 24 17.42 6.79 14.13
N VAL A 25 16.48 7.56 13.60
CA VAL A 25 16.26 7.69 12.14
C VAL A 25 17.13 8.82 11.61
N ILE A 26 18.18 8.47 10.88
CA ILE A 26 19.20 9.41 10.40
C ILE A 26 18.91 10.01 9.03
N ALA A 27 18.03 9.37 8.24
CA ALA A 27 17.62 9.88 6.94
C ALA A 27 16.28 9.27 6.51
N ILE A 28 15.53 10.03 5.70
CA ILE A 28 14.31 9.59 5.03
C ILE A 28 14.48 9.79 3.53
N ILE A 29 14.03 8.79 2.76
CA ILE A 29 14.04 8.80 1.29
C ILE A 29 12.61 8.65 0.81
N CYS A 30 12.16 9.49 -0.13
CA CYS A 30 10.85 9.33 -0.77
C CYS A 30 10.90 9.75 -2.24
N GLN A 31 9.78 9.51 -2.95
CA GLN A 31 9.62 9.99 -4.32
C GLN A 31 9.66 11.53 -4.35
N PRO A 32 10.10 12.12 -5.47
CA PRO A 32 10.07 13.57 -5.67
C PRO A 32 8.65 14.15 -5.60
N ASP A 33 8.58 15.45 -5.32
CA ASP A 33 7.34 16.22 -5.44
C ASP A 33 6.77 16.09 -6.85
N ARG A 34 5.47 15.92 -6.96
CA ARG A 34 4.77 15.75 -8.23
C ARG A 34 3.56 16.67 -8.35
N LYS A 35 3.23 17.04 -9.58
CA LYS A 35 1.99 17.76 -9.87
C LYS A 35 0.79 16.83 -9.68
N VAL A 36 -0.16 17.22 -8.83
CA VAL A 36 -1.32 16.42 -8.46
C VAL A 36 -2.63 17.14 -8.78
N GLY A 37 -3.64 16.36 -9.13
CA GLY A 37 -5.00 16.83 -9.38
C GLY A 37 -5.15 17.63 -10.68
N ARG A 38 -6.37 18.10 -10.95
CA ARG A 38 -6.70 18.86 -12.18
C ARG A 38 -5.93 20.18 -12.28
N LYS A 39 -5.65 20.81 -11.15
CA LYS A 39 -4.91 22.09 -11.09
C LYS A 39 -3.40 21.94 -11.17
N GLN A 40 -2.88 20.71 -11.32
CA GLN A 40 -1.45 20.44 -11.44
C GLN A 40 -0.59 21.11 -10.34
N ILE A 41 -1.10 21.08 -9.10
CA ILE A 41 -0.39 21.68 -7.95
C ILE A 41 0.77 20.78 -7.56
N LEU A 42 1.98 21.35 -7.48
CA LEU A 42 3.14 20.63 -6.98
C LEU A 42 2.92 20.25 -5.52
N THR A 43 2.92 18.96 -5.23
CA THR A 43 2.57 18.41 -3.92
C THR A 43 3.67 17.47 -3.44
N SER A 44 4.16 17.71 -2.23
CA SER A 44 5.13 16.84 -1.57
C SER A 44 4.45 15.56 -1.09
N PRO A 45 5.10 14.38 -1.25
CA PRO A 45 4.62 13.14 -0.68
C PRO A 45 4.40 13.23 0.83
N PRO A 46 3.46 12.45 1.40
CA PRO A 46 3.25 12.40 2.86
C PRO A 46 4.53 12.13 3.65
N VAL A 47 5.37 11.20 3.20
CA VAL A 47 6.65 10.88 3.85
C VAL A 47 7.64 12.07 3.82
N ALA A 48 7.63 12.91 2.79
CA ALA A 48 8.43 14.14 2.78
C ALA A 48 7.96 15.15 3.83
N GLN A 49 6.65 15.24 4.06
CA GLN A 49 6.07 16.09 5.10
C GLN A 49 6.44 15.57 6.49
N LEU A 50 6.45 14.24 6.69
CA LEU A 50 6.89 13.60 7.92
C LEU A 50 8.36 13.94 8.23
N ALA A 51 9.25 13.81 7.23
CA ALA A 51 10.66 14.16 7.39
C ALA A 51 10.85 15.62 7.84
N LYS A 52 10.11 16.55 7.25
CA LYS A 52 10.11 17.96 7.63
C LYS A 52 9.60 18.19 9.06
N LYS A 53 8.52 17.48 9.45
CA LYS A 53 7.93 17.56 10.80
C LYS A 53 8.94 17.20 11.90
N TYR A 54 9.78 16.20 11.64
CA TYR A 54 10.76 15.70 12.60
C TYR A 54 12.20 16.22 12.38
N ASN A 55 12.39 17.17 11.43
CA ASN A 55 13.70 17.72 11.05
C ASN A 55 14.75 16.65 10.69
N ILE A 56 14.30 15.57 10.03
CA ILE A 56 15.15 14.47 9.57
C ILE A 56 15.64 14.78 8.15
N PRO A 57 16.93 14.57 7.83
CA PRO A 57 17.47 14.71 6.49
C PRO A 57 16.61 13.98 5.46
N LEU A 58 16.14 14.68 4.42
CA LEU A 58 15.25 14.20 3.39
C LEU A 58 15.96 14.12 2.04
N TYR A 59 15.84 12.98 1.36
CA TYR A 59 16.33 12.77 0.00
C TYR A 59 15.17 12.39 -0.93
N GLN A 60 15.06 13.08 -2.06
CA GLN A 60 13.99 12.89 -3.05
C GLN A 60 14.58 12.64 -4.47
N PRO A 61 15.38 11.59 -4.67
CA PRO A 61 16.02 11.34 -5.96
C PRO A 61 15.00 10.88 -7.00
N GLN A 62 15.21 11.23 -8.28
CA GLN A 62 14.45 10.68 -9.40
C GLN A 62 14.74 9.18 -9.57
N LYS A 63 15.99 8.79 -9.38
CA LYS A 63 16.44 7.39 -9.29
C LYS A 63 17.29 7.23 -8.02
N ILE A 64 17.01 6.21 -7.24
CA ILE A 64 17.69 6.02 -5.94
C ILE A 64 19.22 5.93 -6.06
N LEU A 65 19.74 5.48 -7.20
CA LEU A 65 21.19 5.44 -7.47
C LEU A 65 21.85 6.81 -7.47
N GLU A 66 21.11 7.90 -7.71
CA GLU A 66 21.66 9.27 -7.69
C GLU A 66 22.20 9.67 -6.33
N ILE A 67 21.69 9.05 -5.27
CA ILE A 67 22.13 9.33 -3.89
C ILE A 67 23.09 8.26 -3.33
N LEU A 68 23.54 7.30 -4.14
CA LEU A 68 24.51 6.29 -3.70
C LEU A 68 25.74 6.90 -3.03
N PRO A 69 26.41 7.93 -3.61
CA PRO A 69 27.59 8.54 -2.97
C PRO A 69 27.31 9.21 -1.61
N VAL A 70 26.05 9.55 -1.35
CA VAL A 70 25.60 10.06 -0.05
C VAL A 70 25.39 8.90 0.91
N LEU A 71 24.69 7.86 0.49
CA LEU A 71 24.39 6.68 1.31
C LEU A 71 25.66 5.95 1.76
N GLU A 72 26.67 5.85 0.90
CA GLU A 72 27.98 5.25 1.21
C GLU A 72 28.72 5.95 2.36
N LYS A 73 28.44 7.23 2.59
CA LYS A 73 29.05 8.02 3.68
C LYS A 73 28.25 7.94 4.99
N LEU A 74 27.03 7.43 4.93
CA LEU A 74 26.18 7.29 6.11
C LEU A 74 26.48 5.97 6.82
N ASP A 75 26.60 6.06 8.14
CA ASP A 75 26.78 4.92 9.02
C ASP A 75 25.44 4.47 9.58
N PHE A 76 24.85 3.37 9.06
CA PHE A 76 23.54 2.89 9.47
C PHE A 76 23.45 1.36 9.57
N ASP A 77 22.54 0.92 10.46
CA ASP A 77 22.35 -0.49 10.75
C ASP A 77 21.26 -1.11 9.87
N LEU A 78 20.15 -0.39 9.68
CA LEU A 78 19.00 -0.86 8.92
C LEU A 78 18.60 0.11 7.82
N PHE A 79 18.20 -0.46 6.67
CA PHE A 79 17.50 0.22 5.61
C PHE A 79 16.08 -0.35 5.54
N ILE A 80 15.06 0.43 5.85
CA ILE A 80 13.68 -0.06 5.92
C ILE A 80 12.82 0.61 4.86
N THR A 81 12.14 -0.20 4.05
CA THR A 81 11.23 0.28 3.02
C THR A 81 9.78 -0.08 3.33
N MET A 82 8.86 0.82 2.95
CA MET A 82 7.42 0.59 2.95
C MET A 82 6.79 1.42 1.84
N ALA A 83 6.33 0.77 0.77
CA ALA A 83 5.70 1.42 -0.39
C ALA A 83 6.54 2.58 -0.99
N TYR A 84 7.84 2.39 -1.17
CA TYR A 84 8.74 3.42 -1.72
C TYR A 84 8.47 3.72 -3.19
N GLY A 85 8.21 2.70 -4.01
CA GLY A 85 7.84 2.84 -5.42
C GLY A 85 9.01 2.86 -6.40
N GLN A 86 10.23 2.52 -5.98
CA GLN A 86 11.38 2.25 -6.86
C GLN A 86 12.01 0.89 -6.51
N ILE A 87 12.60 0.24 -7.51
CA ILE A 87 13.48 -0.92 -7.28
C ILE A 87 14.77 -0.42 -6.67
N ILE A 88 15.22 -1.06 -5.59
CA ILE A 88 16.46 -0.72 -4.90
C ILE A 88 17.55 -1.70 -5.33
N PRO A 89 18.62 -1.24 -5.98
CA PRO A 89 19.71 -2.09 -6.43
C PRO A 89 20.47 -2.72 -5.25
N GLU A 90 21.06 -3.92 -5.48
CA GLU A 90 21.82 -4.65 -4.47
C GLU A 90 22.97 -3.81 -3.86
N VAL A 91 23.60 -2.95 -4.64
CA VAL A 91 24.66 -2.06 -4.15
C VAL A 91 24.17 -1.20 -2.99
N ILE A 92 22.92 -0.73 -3.01
CA ILE A 92 22.32 0.03 -1.92
C ILE A 92 21.86 -0.89 -0.78
N LEU A 93 21.25 -2.04 -1.11
CA LEU A 93 20.80 -3.01 -0.11
C LEU A 93 21.95 -3.50 0.79
N ASN A 94 23.15 -3.59 0.24
CA ASN A 94 24.34 -4.07 0.94
C ASN A 94 25.06 -2.99 1.78
N LEU A 95 24.60 -1.74 1.77
CA LEU A 95 25.16 -0.68 2.61
C LEU A 95 24.75 -0.78 4.08
N ALA A 96 23.57 -1.35 4.35
CA ALA A 96 23.10 -1.55 5.71
C ALA A 96 23.97 -2.57 6.46
N LYS A 97 24.51 -2.22 7.63
CA LYS A 97 25.39 -3.10 8.41
C LYS A 97 24.71 -4.40 8.87
N LYS A 98 23.41 -4.33 9.16
CA LYS A 98 22.61 -5.48 9.59
C LYS A 98 21.72 -5.99 8.47
N LEU A 99 20.68 -5.25 8.12
CA LEU A 99 19.66 -5.70 7.17
C LEU A 99 19.05 -4.56 6.36
N SER A 100 18.72 -4.87 5.11
CA SER A 100 17.78 -4.11 4.30
C SER A 100 16.44 -4.83 4.30
N LEU A 101 15.38 -4.15 4.77
CA LEU A 101 14.09 -4.71 5.10
C LEU A 101 12.97 -4.06 4.29
N ASN A 102 11.93 -4.83 3.98
CA ASN A 102 10.70 -4.31 3.41
C ASN A 102 9.48 -4.73 4.24
N LEU A 103 8.59 -3.77 4.48
CA LEU A 103 7.25 -4.01 5.02
C LEU A 103 6.28 -4.18 3.86
N HIS A 104 5.85 -5.43 3.65
CA HIS A 104 4.96 -5.80 2.55
C HIS A 104 3.53 -6.06 3.02
N GLY A 105 2.54 -5.51 2.31
CA GLY A 105 1.12 -5.54 2.69
C GLY A 105 0.41 -6.84 2.30
N SER A 106 1.02 -7.99 2.55
CA SER A 106 0.40 -9.31 2.45
C SER A 106 1.07 -10.31 3.39
N LEU A 107 0.47 -11.48 3.55
CA LEU A 107 1.13 -12.65 4.17
C LEU A 107 1.93 -13.40 3.09
N LEU A 108 3.20 -13.01 2.91
CA LEU A 108 4.09 -13.71 1.97
C LEU A 108 4.18 -15.20 2.31
N PRO A 109 4.33 -16.07 1.32
CA PRO A 109 4.70 -15.83 -0.08
C PRO A 109 3.53 -15.42 -1.00
N GLN A 110 2.32 -15.27 -0.48
CA GLN A 110 1.18 -14.86 -1.28
C GLN A 110 1.23 -13.36 -1.61
N TYR A 111 0.76 -13.00 -2.82
CA TYR A 111 0.63 -11.61 -3.27
C TYR A 111 1.96 -10.84 -3.33
N ARG A 112 3.05 -11.44 -3.84
CA ARG A 112 4.26 -10.69 -4.21
C ARG A 112 3.92 -9.67 -5.29
N GLY A 113 4.39 -8.43 -5.19
CA GLY A 113 4.24 -7.43 -6.24
C GLY A 113 3.59 -6.13 -5.82
N ALA A 114 3.06 -5.38 -6.80
CA ALA A 114 2.77 -3.96 -6.65
C ALA A 114 1.41 -3.63 -6.01
N ALA A 115 0.44 -4.57 -5.98
CA ALA A 115 -0.92 -4.30 -5.55
C ALA A 115 -1.49 -5.40 -4.61
N PRO A 116 -0.76 -5.81 -3.54
CA PRO A 116 -1.17 -6.93 -2.70
C PRO A 116 -2.52 -6.71 -2.03
N VAL A 117 -2.77 -5.50 -1.53
CA VAL A 117 -4.00 -5.15 -0.81
C VAL A 117 -5.21 -5.17 -1.74
N GLN A 118 -5.09 -4.54 -2.92
CA GLN A 118 -6.14 -4.52 -3.93
C GLN A 118 -6.47 -5.94 -4.42
N ARG A 119 -5.46 -6.73 -4.74
CA ARG A 119 -5.65 -8.10 -5.25
C ARG A 119 -6.25 -9.02 -4.20
N ALA A 120 -5.88 -8.89 -2.92
CA ALA A 120 -6.49 -9.68 -1.84
C ALA A 120 -8.00 -9.43 -1.73
N ILE A 121 -8.48 -8.18 -1.80
CA ILE A 121 -9.91 -7.84 -1.83
C ILE A 121 -10.57 -8.38 -3.10
N TRP A 122 -9.95 -8.14 -4.26
CA TRP A 122 -10.50 -8.55 -5.56
C TRP A 122 -10.71 -10.05 -5.63
N ASP A 123 -9.73 -10.83 -5.18
CA ASP A 123 -9.79 -12.29 -5.15
C ASP A 123 -10.70 -12.83 -4.02
N GLY A 124 -11.18 -11.94 -3.14
CA GLY A 124 -12.10 -12.29 -2.06
C GLY A 124 -11.48 -13.04 -0.92
N GLN A 125 -10.23 -12.73 -0.61
CA GLN A 125 -9.59 -13.25 0.58
C GLN A 125 -10.30 -12.73 1.84
N THR A 126 -10.35 -13.56 2.86
CA THR A 126 -10.91 -13.22 4.18
C THR A 126 -9.84 -12.80 5.18
N LYS A 127 -8.57 -12.92 4.79
CA LYS A 127 -7.41 -12.63 5.63
C LYS A 127 -6.23 -12.18 4.78
N THR A 128 -5.50 -11.19 5.28
CA THR A 128 -4.19 -10.76 4.78
C THR A 128 -3.30 -10.39 5.96
N GLY A 129 -2.28 -9.58 5.78
CA GLY A 129 -1.44 -9.11 6.88
C GLY A 129 -0.27 -8.25 6.43
N MET A 130 0.63 -8.00 7.37
CA MET A 130 1.92 -7.36 7.12
C MET A 130 3.04 -8.38 7.26
N THR A 131 3.99 -8.34 6.35
CA THR A 131 5.22 -9.13 6.40
C THR A 131 6.43 -8.20 6.48
N LEU A 132 7.27 -8.34 7.50
CA LEU A 132 8.62 -7.80 7.52
C LEU A 132 9.56 -8.86 6.94
N MET A 133 10.22 -8.52 5.85
CA MET A 133 11.12 -9.42 5.13
C MET A 133 12.47 -8.78 4.85
N LYS A 134 13.51 -9.59 4.72
CA LYS A 134 14.79 -9.17 4.15
C LYS A 134 14.60 -8.87 2.66
N MET A 135 15.14 -7.77 2.19
CA MET A 135 15.11 -7.46 0.76
C MET A 135 16.08 -8.36 -0.02
N ALA A 136 15.69 -8.69 -1.23
CA ALA A 136 16.47 -9.49 -2.18
C ALA A 136 16.40 -8.85 -3.58
N LYS A 137 17.25 -9.32 -4.50
CA LYS A 137 17.28 -8.86 -5.88
C LYS A 137 15.94 -9.03 -6.61
N THR A 138 15.28 -10.16 -6.36
CA THR A 138 13.95 -10.42 -6.93
C THR A 138 12.88 -9.82 -6.03
N LEU A 139 11.90 -9.16 -6.65
CA LEU A 139 10.84 -8.45 -5.94
C LEU A 139 10.09 -9.37 -4.96
N ASP A 140 10.01 -8.95 -3.71
CA ASP A 140 9.29 -9.57 -2.60
C ASP A 140 9.61 -11.07 -2.38
N SER A 141 10.81 -11.51 -2.76
CA SER A 141 11.23 -12.92 -2.68
C SER A 141 12.19 -13.22 -1.51
N GLY A 142 12.60 -12.23 -0.75
CA GLY A 142 13.53 -12.42 0.35
C GLY A 142 12.92 -13.18 1.53
N GLN A 143 13.76 -13.52 2.49
CA GLN A 143 13.38 -14.31 3.66
C GLN A 143 12.40 -13.53 4.55
N ILE A 144 11.38 -14.21 5.03
CA ILE A 144 10.41 -13.68 6.00
C ILE A 144 11.05 -13.64 7.37
N ILE A 145 10.89 -12.53 8.08
CA ILE A 145 11.36 -12.37 9.46
C ILE A 145 10.17 -12.38 10.42
N PHE A 146 9.16 -11.55 10.15
CA PHE A 146 7.95 -11.48 10.96
C PHE A 146 6.71 -11.34 10.08
N GLN A 147 5.58 -11.84 10.59
CA GLN A 147 4.28 -11.68 9.96
C GLN A 147 3.20 -11.42 11.02
N ALA A 148 2.28 -10.53 10.70
CA ALA A 148 1.09 -10.31 11.51
C ALA A 148 -0.16 -10.34 10.62
N PRO A 149 -1.16 -11.19 10.94
CA PRO A 149 -2.38 -11.30 10.15
C PRO A 149 -3.42 -10.25 10.53
N VAL A 150 -4.32 -9.93 9.59
CA VAL A 150 -5.53 -9.14 9.80
C VAL A 150 -6.68 -9.71 8.97
N ALA A 151 -7.90 -9.66 9.53
CA ALA A 151 -9.11 -10.04 8.80
C ALA A 151 -9.47 -9.00 7.75
N ILE A 152 -10.03 -9.48 6.64
CA ILE A 152 -10.67 -8.65 5.60
C ILE A 152 -12.17 -8.83 5.75
N ASP A 153 -12.87 -7.76 6.12
CA ASP A 153 -14.32 -7.77 6.17
C ASP A 153 -14.92 -7.62 4.77
N GLU A 154 -16.07 -8.18 4.52
CA GLU A 154 -16.72 -8.11 3.19
C GLU A 154 -16.96 -6.67 2.73
N SER A 155 -17.16 -5.75 3.66
CA SER A 155 -17.37 -4.33 3.40
C SER A 155 -16.08 -3.52 3.24
N ASP A 156 -14.92 -4.12 3.50
CA ASP A 156 -13.64 -3.39 3.41
C ASP A 156 -13.36 -2.97 1.97
N THR A 157 -13.07 -1.69 1.83
CA THR A 157 -12.42 -1.16 0.63
C THR A 157 -10.91 -1.23 0.79
N THR A 158 -10.16 -0.97 -0.30
CA THR A 158 -8.71 -0.83 -0.23
C THR A 158 -8.28 0.23 0.79
N ASP A 159 -8.98 1.36 0.88
CA ASP A 159 -8.67 2.40 1.87
C ASP A 159 -8.86 1.89 3.30
N ASP A 160 -9.96 1.15 3.58
CA ASP A 160 -10.20 0.58 4.90
C ASP A 160 -9.10 -0.43 5.27
N LEU A 161 -8.76 -1.32 4.33
CA LEU A 161 -7.74 -2.35 4.58
C LEU A 161 -6.33 -1.77 4.69
N LEU A 162 -5.98 -0.73 3.93
CA LEU A 162 -4.72 0.00 4.08
C LEU A 162 -4.62 0.64 5.48
N ASN A 163 -5.71 1.20 6.00
CA ASN A 163 -5.74 1.73 7.36
C ASN A 163 -5.52 0.63 8.41
N LYS A 164 -6.22 -0.51 8.29
CA LYS A 164 -6.03 -1.68 9.18
C LYS A 164 -4.57 -2.17 9.17
N LEU A 165 -3.97 -2.28 7.98
CA LEU A 165 -2.58 -2.72 7.83
C LEU A 165 -1.57 -1.70 8.35
N SER A 166 -1.84 -0.40 8.18
CA SER A 166 -1.02 0.68 8.71
C SER A 166 -1.02 0.68 10.25
N ASP A 167 -2.20 0.49 10.87
CA ASP A 167 -2.33 0.36 12.32
C ASP A 167 -1.64 -0.90 12.84
N LEU A 168 -1.85 -2.04 12.17
CA LEU A 168 -1.19 -3.30 12.50
C LEU A 168 0.32 -3.17 12.45
N SER A 169 0.85 -2.59 11.38
CA SER A 169 2.29 -2.38 11.20
C SER A 169 2.87 -1.46 12.27
N ALA A 170 2.21 -0.35 12.58
CA ALA A 170 2.64 0.59 13.62
C ALA A 170 2.67 -0.07 15.01
N ASN A 171 1.71 -0.94 15.31
CA ASN A 171 1.63 -1.64 16.59
C ASN A 171 2.70 -2.74 16.75
N GLN A 172 3.17 -3.33 15.65
CA GLN A 172 4.12 -4.45 15.69
C GLN A 172 5.58 -4.01 15.53
N ILE A 173 5.83 -2.87 14.88
CA ILE A 173 7.15 -2.54 14.36
C ILE A 173 8.22 -2.36 15.44
N VAL A 174 7.86 -1.85 16.62
CA VAL A 174 8.84 -1.64 17.71
C VAL A 174 9.36 -2.99 18.20
N ASP A 175 8.45 -3.94 18.51
CA ASP A 175 8.82 -5.28 18.97
C ASP A 175 9.66 -6.01 17.93
N TRP A 176 9.28 -5.92 16.65
CA TRP A 176 10.04 -6.53 15.55
C TRP A 176 11.45 -5.96 15.41
N LEU A 177 11.62 -4.64 15.52
CA LEU A 177 12.92 -4.01 15.42
C LEU A 177 13.77 -4.22 16.68
N ASP A 178 13.17 -4.29 17.86
CA ASP A 178 13.90 -4.65 19.09
C ASP A 178 14.36 -6.10 19.06
N ALA A 179 13.57 -7.03 18.54
CA ALA A 179 13.99 -8.41 18.31
C ALA A 179 15.19 -8.47 17.33
N ILE A 180 15.17 -7.68 16.24
CA ILE A 180 16.30 -7.59 15.30
C ILE A 180 17.53 -6.99 15.98
N LYS A 181 17.37 -5.93 16.76
CA LYS A 181 18.44 -5.27 17.52
C LYS A 181 19.16 -6.26 18.44
N ASN A 182 18.38 -7.14 19.09
CA ASN A 182 18.86 -8.11 20.05
C ASN A 182 19.23 -9.47 19.43
N ASN A 183 19.19 -9.61 18.10
CA ASN A 183 19.42 -10.84 17.34
C ASN A 183 18.46 -12.00 17.73
N GLN A 184 17.24 -11.65 18.16
CA GLN A 184 16.15 -12.58 18.58
C GLN A 184 15.15 -12.77 17.44
N TYR A 185 15.60 -13.17 16.27
CA TYR A 185 14.76 -13.41 15.10
C TYR A 185 15.29 -14.59 14.27
N GLN A 186 14.44 -15.12 13.43
CA GLN A 186 14.79 -16.12 12.43
C GLN A 186 14.43 -15.60 11.03
N MET A 187 15.19 -16.01 10.05
CA MET A 187 14.89 -15.77 8.64
C MET A 187 14.41 -17.07 8.00
N ILE A 188 13.19 -17.06 7.50
CA ILE A 188 12.50 -18.23 6.95
C ILE A 188 12.39 -18.05 5.42
N ASP A 189 12.90 -19.01 4.67
CA ASP A 189 12.73 -19.02 3.22
C ASP A 189 11.27 -19.16 2.83
N GLN A 190 10.87 -18.44 1.79
CA GLN A 190 9.50 -18.51 1.30
C GLN A 190 9.23 -19.83 0.58
N ASP A 191 8.14 -20.50 0.93
CA ASP A 191 7.65 -21.71 0.25
C ASP A 191 7.22 -21.37 -1.19
N LEU A 192 8.04 -21.76 -2.16
CA LEU A 192 7.83 -21.46 -3.57
C LEU A 192 6.54 -22.05 -4.14
N SER A 193 6.03 -23.12 -3.54
CA SER A 193 4.77 -23.76 -3.96
C SER A 193 3.53 -22.91 -3.64
N LYS A 194 3.66 -21.95 -2.72
CA LYS A 194 2.57 -21.06 -2.26
C LYS A 194 2.67 -19.65 -2.81
N VAL A 195 3.65 -19.38 -3.69
CA VAL A 195 3.83 -18.03 -4.26
C VAL A 195 2.66 -17.67 -5.16
N THR A 196 2.08 -16.50 -4.93
CA THR A 196 1.15 -15.84 -5.84
C THR A 196 1.59 -14.41 -6.11
N TYR A 197 1.12 -13.83 -7.21
CA TYR A 197 1.56 -12.50 -7.64
C TYR A 197 0.41 -11.49 -7.66
N ALA A 198 0.67 -10.30 -7.13
CA ALA A 198 -0.22 -9.15 -7.11
C ALA A 198 0.21 -8.14 -8.18
N ALA A 199 -0.21 -8.37 -9.42
CA ALA A 199 0.09 -7.47 -10.53
C ALA A 199 -0.48 -6.07 -10.27
N LYS A 200 0.24 -5.05 -10.76
CA LYS A 200 -0.20 -3.65 -10.72
C LYS A 200 -1.60 -3.51 -11.32
N ILE A 201 -2.41 -2.65 -10.74
CA ILE A 201 -3.70 -2.24 -11.30
C ILE A 201 -3.46 -1.38 -12.55
N LEU A 202 -4.09 -1.75 -13.65
CA LEU A 202 -3.97 -1.07 -14.94
C LEU A 202 -5.27 -0.31 -15.25
N PRO A 203 -5.24 0.70 -16.14
CA PRO A 203 -6.44 1.44 -16.54
C PRO A 203 -7.58 0.56 -17.09
N VAL A 204 -7.26 -0.57 -17.72
CA VAL A 204 -8.24 -1.54 -18.21
C VAL A 204 -9.01 -2.20 -17.05
N ASP A 205 -8.38 -2.36 -15.90
CA ASP A 205 -8.99 -2.94 -14.71
C ASP A 205 -10.09 -2.04 -14.11
N GLU A 206 -10.04 -0.72 -14.38
CA GLU A 206 -10.95 0.26 -13.76
C GLU A 206 -12.39 0.16 -14.27
N LYS A 207 -12.62 -0.34 -15.48
CA LYS A 207 -13.95 -0.44 -16.05
C LYS A 207 -14.71 -1.58 -15.38
N ILE A 208 -15.92 -1.29 -14.86
CA ILE A 208 -16.81 -2.30 -14.30
C ILE A 208 -17.49 -3.04 -15.46
N GLU A 209 -17.32 -4.35 -15.46
CA GLU A 209 -18.15 -5.30 -16.18
C GLU A 209 -19.01 -5.97 -15.13
N PHE A 210 -20.34 -5.80 -15.23
CA PHE A 210 -21.27 -6.34 -14.24
C PHE A 210 -21.33 -7.87 -14.37
N ASP A 211 -20.82 -8.54 -13.34
CA ASP A 211 -20.85 -9.99 -13.13
C ASP A 211 -21.81 -10.28 -11.95
N THR A 212 -21.55 -11.30 -11.15
CA THR A 212 -22.31 -11.55 -9.92
C THR A 212 -22.14 -10.38 -8.93
N VAL A 213 -23.12 -10.23 -8.04
CA VAL A 213 -23.09 -9.26 -6.93
C VAL A 213 -21.74 -9.29 -6.20
N GLN A 214 -21.28 -10.51 -5.89
CA GLN A 214 -20.04 -10.69 -5.14
C GLN A 214 -18.80 -10.23 -5.90
N LYS A 215 -18.66 -10.62 -7.16
CA LYS A 215 -17.49 -10.24 -7.97
C LYS A 215 -17.45 -8.73 -8.27
N THR A 216 -18.63 -8.17 -8.61
CA THR A 216 -18.76 -6.74 -8.88
C THR A 216 -18.43 -5.90 -7.63
N MET A 217 -18.94 -6.30 -6.47
CA MET A 217 -18.65 -5.63 -5.20
C MET A 217 -17.14 -5.67 -4.87
N ARG A 218 -16.52 -6.85 -4.95
CA ARG A 218 -15.07 -7.01 -4.70
C ARG A 218 -14.23 -6.13 -5.62
N LYS A 219 -14.55 -6.08 -6.91
CA LYS A 219 -13.85 -5.21 -7.88
C LYS A 219 -13.98 -3.73 -7.49
N ILE A 220 -15.18 -3.27 -7.15
CA ILE A 220 -15.41 -1.89 -6.74
C ILE A 220 -14.61 -1.56 -5.47
N HIS A 221 -14.69 -2.41 -4.45
CA HIS A 221 -14.01 -2.20 -3.18
C HIS A 221 -12.48 -2.28 -3.31
N ALA A 222 -11.98 -3.21 -4.13
CA ALA A 222 -10.54 -3.34 -4.42
C ALA A 222 -9.94 -2.10 -5.09
N LEU A 223 -10.71 -1.35 -5.83
CA LEU A 223 -10.25 -0.15 -6.56
C LEU A 223 -10.59 1.17 -5.83
N SER A 224 -11.23 1.12 -4.68
CA SER A 224 -11.63 2.29 -3.89
C SER A 224 -10.49 2.75 -2.97
N SER A 225 -10.20 4.03 -2.89
CA SER A 225 -10.79 5.14 -3.64
C SER A 225 -10.00 5.47 -4.91
N ASN A 226 -8.81 4.96 -5.05
CA ASN A 226 -7.89 5.22 -6.15
C ASN A 226 -7.44 3.89 -6.80
N PRO A 227 -7.62 3.73 -8.13
CA PRO A 227 -8.09 4.72 -9.10
C PRO A 227 -9.61 4.96 -9.10
N GLY A 228 -10.41 4.09 -8.46
CA GLY A 228 -11.85 4.08 -8.47
C GLY A 228 -12.43 3.35 -9.69
N ALA A 229 -13.18 2.26 -9.43
CA ALA A 229 -13.87 1.55 -10.48
C ALA A 229 -14.94 2.44 -11.15
N TYR A 230 -15.13 2.30 -12.46
CA TYR A 230 -16.11 3.12 -13.17
C TYR A 230 -16.97 2.31 -14.14
N TRP A 231 -18.12 2.86 -14.40
CA TRP A 231 -19.07 2.41 -15.41
C TRP A 231 -19.57 3.61 -16.22
N ILE A 232 -19.97 3.39 -17.48
CA ILE A 232 -20.61 4.41 -18.30
C ILE A 232 -22.12 4.14 -18.22
N ASP A 233 -22.84 5.05 -17.56
CA ASP A 233 -24.29 4.98 -17.44
C ASP A 233 -24.93 5.19 -18.81
N PRO A 234 -25.62 4.20 -19.38
CA PRO A 234 -26.20 4.31 -20.71
C PRO A 234 -27.35 5.33 -20.79
N THR A 235 -28.03 5.60 -19.67
CA THR A 235 -29.13 6.56 -19.63
C THR A 235 -28.67 8.01 -19.61
N ARG A 236 -27.55 8.26 -18.93
CA ARG A 236 -26.96 9.59 -18.78
C ARG A 236 -25.83 9.86 -19.76
N ASN A 237 -25.35 8.83 -20.45
CA ASN A 237 -24.13 8.85 -21.26
C ASN A 237 -22.95 9.52 -20.53
N LYS A 238 -22.76 9.19 -19.24
CA LYS A 238 -21.73 9.75 -18.37
C LYS A 238 -20.95 8.65 -17.66
N ARG A 239 -19.66 8.92 -17.46
CA ARG A 239 -18.81 8.09 -16.61
C ARG A 239 -19.18 8.31 -15.14
N ILE A 240 -19.45 7.23 -14.41
CA ILE A 240 -19.70 7.24 -12.98
C ILE A 240 -18.62 6.40 -12.31
N LYS A 241 -17.80 7.02 -11.46
CA LYS A 241 -16.91 6.31 -10.56
C LYS A 241 -17.69 5.83 -9.35
N ILE A 242 -17.48 4.59 -8.95
CA ILE A 242 -18.13 3.97 -7.80
C ILE A 242 -17.04 3.56 -6.82
N PHE A 243 -17.22 3.94 -5.56
CA PHE A 243 -16.21 3.74 -4.51
C PHE A 243 -16.69 2.79 -3.42
N ARG A 244 -18.00 2.71 -3.17
CA ARG A 244 -18.59 1.81 -2.18
C ARG A 244 -19.99 1.40 -2.63
N VAL A 245 -20.33 0.16 -2.36
CA VAL A 245 -21.66 -0.40 -2.64
C VAL A 245 -22.20 -1.14 -1.42
N SER A 246 -23.54 -1.30 -1.38
CA SER A 246 -24.26 -2.10 -0.40
C SER A 246 -25.06 -3.18 -1.14
N LYS A 247 -25.26 -4.32 -0.52
CA LYS A 247 -26.20 -5.37 -0.96
C LYS A 247 -27.63 -5.04 -0.58
N THR A 248 -27.81 -4.23 0.47
CA THR A 248 -29.13 -3.77 0.93
C THR A 248 -29.47 -2.42 0.29
N PHE A 249 -30.76 -2.21 0.06
CA PHE A 249 -31.26 -0.94 -0.48
C PHE A 249 -30.87 0.24 0.40
N VAL A 250 -30.38 1.31 -0.24
CA VAL A 250 -30.09 2.60 0.42
C VAL A 250 -30.78 3.70 -0.40
N ALA A 251 -31.54 4.54 0.26
CA ALA A 251 -32.25 5.64 -0.40
C ALA A 251 -31.27 6.57 -1.15
N ASN A 252 -31.64 6.97 -2.36
CA ASN A 252 -30.84 7.80 -3.27
C ASN A 252 -29.53 7.15 -3.79
N ALA A 253 -29.29 5.88 -3.51
CA ALA A 253 -28.20 5.14 -4.13
C ALA A 253 -28.47 4.88 -5.62
N ILE A 254 -27.40 4.75 -6.40
CA ILE A 254 -27.53 4.31 -7.79
C ILE A 254 -27.64 2.78 -7.79
N GLU A 255 -28.71 2.28 -8.35
CA GLU A 255 -28.93 0.83 -8.52
C GLU A 255 -28.02 0.30 -9.64
N LEU A 256 -27.34 -0.81 -9.36
CA LEU A 256 -26.46 -1.52 -10.27
C LEU A 256 -26.98 -2.94 -10.45
N ASN A 257 -27.36 -3.30 -11.66
CA ASN A 257 -27.89 -4.63 -11.97
C ASN A 257 -26.72 -5.60 -12.25
N CYS A 258 -26.58 -6.62 -11.41
CA CYS A 258 -25.67 -7.73 -11.58
C CYS A 258 -26.40 -8.95 -12.15
N THR A 259 -25.65 -10.00 -12.53
CA THR A 259 -26.23 -11.19 -13.16
C THR A 259 -27.13 -12.01 -12.21
N ASP A 260 -26.89 -11.92 -10.91
CA ASP A 260 -27.59 -12.69 -9.86
C ASP A 260 -28.27 -11.80 -8.81
N GLY A 261 -28.38 -10.49 -9.04
CA GLY A 261 -29.01 -9.58 -8.09
C GLY A 261 -28.65 -8.12 -8.31
N LYS A 262 -28.76 -7.33 -7.24
CA LYS A 262 -28.54 -5.89 -7.29
C LYS A 262 -27.52 -5.44 -6.25
N LEU A 263 -26.78 -4.37 -6.59
CA LEU A 263 -25.98 -3.59 -5.69
C LEU A 263 -26.46 -2.14 -5.70
N TYR A 264 -26.21 -1.43 -4.63
CA TYR A 264 -26.58 -0.04 -4.44
C TYR A 264 -25.31 0.79 -4.19
N ALA A 265 -24.94 1.66 -5.13
CA ALA A 265 -23.78 2.51 -5.00
C ALA A 265 -24.04 3.59 -3.94
N THR A 266 -23.35 3.48 -2.80
CA THR A 266 -23.49 4.40 -1.67
C THR A 266 -22.41 5.47 -1.66
N SER A 267 -21.27 5.25 -2.32
CA SER A 267 -20.28 6.29 -2.57
C SER A 267 -19.87 6.28 -4.04
N PHE A 268 -20.11 7.42 -4.73
CA PHE A 268 -19.91 7.52 -6.16
C PHE A 268 -19.63 8.96 -6.61
N GLN A 269 -19.14 9.11 -7.83
CA GLN A 269 -18.91 10.41 -8.47
C GLN A 269 -19.34 10.36 -9.93
N ILE A 270 -20.35 11.15 -10.27
CA ILE A 270 -20.78 11.37 -11.66
C ILE A 270 -19.79 12.34 -12.32
N GLU A 271 -19.44 12.10 -13.56
CA GLU A 271 -18.58 12.97 -14.34
C GLU A 271 -19.05 14.43 -14.32
N GLY A 272 -18.14 15.35 -13.97
CA GLY A 272 -18.42 16.78 -13.82
C GLY A 272 -19.11 17.16 -12.50
N LYS A 273 -19.38 16.23 -11.58
CA LYS A 273 -19.99 16.49 -10.26
C LYS A 273 -19.02 16.19 -9.11
N ASN A 274 -19.40 16.62 -7.92
CA ASN A 274 -18.69 16.25 -6.69
C ASN A 274 -18.99 14.78 -6.30
N LYS A 275 -18.10 14.21 -5.49
CA LYS A 275 -18.32 12.89 -4.89
C LYS A 275 -19.50 12.96 -3.92
N VAL A 276 -20.38 11.97 -4.02
CA VAL A 276 -21.51 11.73 -3.11
C VAL A 276 -21.17 10.57 -2.21
N SER A 277 -21.50 10.66 -0.92
CA SER A 277 -21.44 9.54 0.02
C SER A 277 -22.73 9.54 0.83
N LEU A 278 -23.49 8.47 0.71
CA LEU A 278 -24.74 8.22 1.41
C LEU A 278 -24.44 7.53 2.75
N LYS A 279 -25.26 7.81 3.74
CA LYS A 279 -25.17 7.20 5.08
C LYS A 279 -26.04 5.96 5.16
#